data_4e680ccc891c43097eba55d05a3122d1
#
_entry.id   4e680ccc891c43097eba55d05a3122d1
#
_cell.length_a   1.000
_cell.length_b   1.000
_cell.length_c   1.000
_cell.angle_alpha   90.00
_cell.angle_beta   90.00
_cell.angle_gamma   90.00
#
_symmetry.space_group_name_H-M   'P 1'
#
loop_
_entity.id
_entity.type
_entity.pdbx_description
1 polymer ?
#
loop_
_entity_poly.entity_id
_entity_poly.type
_entity_poly.pdbx_seq_one_letter_code
_entity_poly.pdbx_strand_id
1 'polypeptide(L)'
;MYGKLILVRHGQSVYNEENRFTGWKDVDLTQKGIDEATSSASLLKNQPIDLAFTSNLKRAQKTLGLILNELNLELDIVKDEALNERDYGSLVSQNKFEAAEKYGKDMVQKWRRSYDIPPPDGESLKMTLERTVPYFKDAIFPLLSNNKNIIISAHGNSIRSIVMHLLSISKEDILKTEIGWCEPWIFEFDGSGTVIDLKIENVSSRESDSHLPEKYHVKK
;
A
#
# COMPACT_ATOMS: atom_id res chain seq x y z
N MET A 1 -18.91 17.46 -0.65
CA MET A 1 -17.57 17.39 -1.29
C MET A 1 -16.88 16.21 -0.63
N TYR A 2 -16.14 15.39 -1.38
CA TYR A 2 -15.37 14.28 -0.80
C TYR A 2 -14.08 14.81 -0.19
N GLY A 3 -13.62 14.18 0.89
CA GLY A 3 -12.28 14.38 1.44
C GLY A 3 -11.21 13.75 0.57
N LYS A 4 -9.94 14.06 0.82
CA LYS A 4 -8.79 13.45 0.13
C LYS A 4 -8.45 12.09 0.74
N LEU A 5 -7.97 11.18 -0.11
CA LEU A 5 -7.41 9.89 0.32
C LEU A 5 -5.90 9.88 0.04
N ILE A 6 -5.13 9.58 1.06
CA ILE A 6 -3.67 9.43 1.00
C ILE A 6 -3.32 7.99 1.29
N LEU A 7 -2.74 7.29 0.31
CA LEU A 7 -2.24 5.93 0.47
C LEU A 7 -0.72 5.95 0.57
N VAL A 8 -0.16 5.31 1.59
CA VAL A 8 1.29 5.24 1.83
C VAL A 8 1.68 3.80 2.10
N ARG A 9 2.55 3.23 1.28
CA ARG A 9 3.18 1.94 1.59
C ARG A 9 4.21 2.12 2.71
N HIS A 10 4.27 1.17 3.63
CA HIS A 10 5.29 1.16 4.69
C HIS A 10 6.71 1.29 4.13
N GLY A 11 7.64 1.85 4.91
CA GLY A 11 9.06 1.94 4.61
C GLY A 11 9.73 0.56 4.52
N GLN A 12 10.97 0.49 4.07
CA GLN A 12 11.71 -0.76 3.96
C GLN A 12 11.69 -1.52 5.29
N SER A 13 11.26 -2.79 5.25
CA SER A 13 11.31 -3.70 6.41
C SER A 13 12.55 -4.59 6.35
N VAL A 14 12.91 -5.22 7.50
CA VAL A 14 14.02 -6.17 7.58
C VAL A 14 13.92 -7.27 6.52
N TYR A 15 12.73 -7.85 6.30
CA TYR A 15 12.56 -8.87 5.26
C TYR A 15 12.59 -8.33 3.83
N ASN A 16 12.31 -7.03 3.62
CA ASN A 16 12.56 -6.42 2.31
C ASN A 16 14.06 -6.33 2.04
N GLU A 17 14.87 -5.90 3.02
CA GLU A 17 16.33 -5.82 2.91
C GLU A 17 16.96 -7.21 2.70
N GLU A 18 16.50 -8.22 3.44
CA GLU A 18 16.96 -9.61 3.31
C GLU A 18 16.42 -10.34 2.07
N ASN A 19 15.62 -9.67 1.22
CA ASN A 19 14.95 -10.25 0.05
C ASN A 19 14.11 -11.50 0.38
N ARG A 20 13.36 -11.47 1.50
CA ARG A 20 12.46 -12.54 1.95
C ARG A 20 11.01 -12.25 1.63
N PHE A 21 10.21 -13.31 1.54
CA PHE A 21 8.75 -13.20 1.53
C PHE A 21 8.27 -12.82 2.93
N THR A 22 7.55 -11.69 3.05
CA THR A 22 7.12 -11.18 4.36
C THR A 22 5.73 -11.66 4.74
N GLY A 23 4.74 -11.48 3.86
CA GLY A 23 3.34 -11.79 4.16
C GLY A 23 2.89 -11.17 5.48
N TRP A 24 2.25 -11.99 6.31
CA TRP A 24 1.76 -11.59 7.63
C TRP A 24 2.79 -11.75 8.76
N LYS A 25 4.03 -12.17 8.44
CA LYS A 25 5.12 -12.14 9.43
C LYS A 25 5.34 -10.71 9.90
N ASP A 26 5.29 -10.53 11.22
CA ASP A 26 5.34 -9.21 11.83
C ASP A 26 6.80 -8.79 12.10
N VAL A 27 7.44 -8.22 11.09
CA VAL A 27 8.81 -7.71 11.11
C VAL A 27 8.83 -6.19 11.19
N ASP A 28 9.91 -5.64 11.75
CA ASP A 28 10.09 -4.19 11.92
C ASP A 28 10.65 -3.53 10.65
N LEU A 29 10.67 -2.19 10.67
CA LEU A 29 11.37 -1.37 9.68
C LEU A 29 12.89 -1.47 9.90
N THR A 30 13.65 -1.33 8.81
CA THR A 30 15.08 -1.02 8.87
C THR A 30 15.29 0.46 9.22
N GLN A 31 16.53 0.87 9.51
CA GLN A 31 16.84 2.30 9.67
C GLN A 31 16.46 3.08 8.40
N LYS A 32 16.76 2.54 7.22
CA LYS A 32 16.34 3.13 5.94
C LYS A 32 14.83 3.31 5.87
N GLY A 33 14.04 2.32 6.30
CA GLY A 33 12.57 2.42 6.31
C GLY A 33 12.04 3.48 7.29
N ILE A 34 12.74 3.72 8.41
CA ILE A 34 12.45 4.81 9.34
C ILE A 34 12.73 6.17 8.67
N ASP A 35 13.89 6.30 8.02
CA ASP A 35 14.28 7.53 7.32
C ASP A 35 13.33 7.84 6.14
N GLU A 36 12.89 6.80 5.41
CA GLU A 36 11.87 6.91 4.34
C GLU A 36 10.55 7.45 4.90
N ALA A 37 10.06 6.90 6.02
CA ALA A 37 8.82 7.34 6.65
C ALA A 37 8.89 8.79 7.12
N THR A 38 9.97 9.16 7.80
CA THR A 38 10.23 10.53 8.27
C THR A 38 10.30 11.52 7.10
N SER A 39 11.01 11.16 6.02
CA SER A 39 11.12 11.99 4.82
C SER A 39 9.79 12.16 4.10
N SER A 40 8.96 11.11 4.07
CA SER A 40 7.62 11.14 3.46
C SER A 40 6.69 12.18 4.09
N ALA A 41 6.84 12.44 5.40
CA ALA A 41 6.06 13.46 6.09
C ALA A 41 6.22 14.86 5.47
N SER A 42 7.42 15.19 4.97
CA SER A 42 7.69 16.48 4.32
C SER A 42 6.80 16.72 3.10
N LEU A 43 6.41 15.64 2.38
CA LEU A 43 5.55 15.68 1.21
C LEU A 43 4.07 15.92 1.57
N LEU A 44 3.73 15.68 2.83
CA LEU A 44 2.37 15.74 3.35
C LEU A 44 2.09 16.98 4.22
N LYS A 45 3.06 17.87 4.44
CA LYS A 45 2.93 19.05 5.32
C LYS A 45 1.73 19.95 5.02
N ASN A 46 1.32 20.02 3.75
CA ASN A 46 0.21 20.89 3.32
C ASN A 46 -1.06 20.07 3.01
N GLN A 47 -1.10 18.79 3.35
CA GLN A 47 -2.28 17.95 3.15
C GLN A 47 -3.11 17.91 4.44
N PRO A 48 -4.42 18.18 4.37
CA PRO A 48 -5.30 17.99 5.51
C PRO A 48 -5.43 16.50 5.80
N ILE A 49 -5.37 16.09 7.08
CA ILE A 49 -5.54 14.71 7.53
C ILE A 49 -6.43 14.73 8.77
N ASP A 50 -7.60 14.11 8.68
CA ASP A 50 -8.58 14.05 9.77
C ASP A 50 -8.62 12.68 10.45
N LEU A 51 -8.34 11.60 9.70
CA LEU A 51 -8.43 10.22 10.17
C LEU A 51 -7.26 9.38 9.65
N ALA A 52 -6.83 8.41 10.45
CA ALA A 52 -5.68 7.56 10.15
C ALA A 52 -6.05 6.07 10.26
N PHE A 53 -5.73 5.30 9.22
CA PHE A 53 -5.95 3.85 9.13
C PHE A 53 -4.66 3.11 8.85
N THR A 54 -4.55 1.88 9.37
CA THR A 54 -3.42 1.01 9.07
C THR A 54 -3.77 -0.46 9.26
N SER A 55 -2.86 -1.34 8.87
CA SER A 55 -2.98 -2.78 9.09
C SER A 55 -2.60 -3.20 10.51
N ASN A 56 -2.81 -4.49 10.83
CA ASN A 56 -2.36 -5.08 12.09
C ASN A 56 -0.84 -5.33 12.14
N LEU A 57 -0.08 -5.02 11.08
CA LEU A 57 1.35 -5.31 10.98
C LEU A 57 2.19 -4.09 11.39
N LYS A 58 3.12 -4.29 12.33
CA LYS A 58 3.89 -3.21 12.98
C LYS A 58 4.66 -2.30 12.00
N ARG A 59 5.17 -2.82 10.88
CA ARG A 59 5.88 -2.01 9.89
C ARG A 59 5.01 -0.90 9.29
N ALA A 60 3.71 -1.18 9.04
CA ALA A 60 2.78 -0.16 8.55
C ALA A 60 2.35 0.79 9.67
N GLN A 61 2.10 0.27 10.88
CA GLN A 61 1.77 1.07 12.05
C GLN A 61 2.91 2.03 12.40
N LYS A 62 4.15 1.55 12.40
CA LYS A 62 5.34 2.36 12.70
C LYS A 62 5.57 3.44 11.65
N THR A 63 5.40 3.11 10.36
CA THR A 63 5.47 4.08 9.28
C THR A 63 4.44 5.21 9.49
N LEU A 64 3.18 4.85 9.76
CA LEU A 64 2.13 5.85 10.01
C LEU A 64 2.45 6.70 11.24
N GLY A 65 2.85 6.08 12.34
CA GLY A 65 3.21 6.79 13.57
C GLY A 65 4.35 7.79 13.37
N LEU A 66 5.38 7.42 12.61
CA LEU A 66 6.49 8.33 12.27
C LEU A 66 6.01 9.51 11.42
N ILE A 67 5.17 9.26 10.41
CA ILE A 67 4.59 10.33 9.58
C ILE A 67 3.77 11.30 10.42
N LEU A 68 2.84 10.79 11.24
CA LEU A 68 1.97 11.63 12.06
C LEU A 68 2.77 12.44 13.09
N ASN A 69 3.80 11.83 13.71
CA ASN A 69 4.67 12.50 14.66
C ASN A 69 5.43 13.67 14.01
N GLU A 70 6.02 13.46 12.82
CA GLU A 70 6.72 14.53 12.08
C GLU A 70 5.78 15.67 11.63
N LEU A 71 4.51 15.35 11.40
CA LEU A 71 3.47 16.34 11.08
C LEU A 71 2.89 17.02 12.32
N ASN A 72 3.27 16.61 13.54
CA ASN A 72 2.69 17.03 14.83
C ASN A 72 1.17 16.81 14.87
N LEU A 73 0.69 15.68 14.35
CA LEU A 73 -0.72 15.29 14.35
C LEU A 73 -0.96 14.19 15.40
N GLU A 74 -1.88 14.46 16.32
CA GLU A 74 -2.37 13.49 17.29
C GLU A 74 -3.73 12.96 16.81
N LEU A 75 -3.74 11.77 16.20
CA LEU A 75 -4.92 11.12 15.66
C LEU A 75 -5.05 9.70 16.20
N ASP A 76 -6.27 9.27 16.45
CA ASP A 76 -6.57 7.88 16.71
C ASP A 76 -6.33 7.05 15.46
N ILE A 77 -5.54 5.98 15.58
CA ILE A 77 -5.19 5.10 14.48
C ILE A 77 -6.11 3.87 14.51
N VAL A 78 -6.96 3.74 13.51
CA VAL A 78 -7.79 2.54 13.31
C VAL A 78 -6.96 1.46 12.63
N LYS A 79 -6.93 0.26 13.25
CA LYS A 79 -6.19 -0.90 12.74
C LYS A 79 -7.15 -1.98 12.29
N ASP A 80 -6.91 -2.54 11.10
CA ASP A 80 -7.72 -3.64 10.60
C ASP A 80 -6.88 -4.61 9.75
N GLU A 81 -7.13 -5.92 9.90
CA GLU A 81 -6.42 -6.96 9.15
C GLU A 81 -6.78 -6.95 7.65
N ALA A 82 -7.93 -6.41 7.28
CA ALA A 82 -8.29 -6.22 5.87
C ALA A 82 -7.27 -5.35 5.11
N LEU A 83 -6.47 -4.54 5.80
CA LEU A 83 -5.38 -3.75 5.25
C LEU A 83 -4.01 -4.46 5.30
N ASN A 84 -3.92 -5.69 5.84
CA ASN A 84 -2.68 -6.46 5.88
C ASN A 84 -2.12 -6.71 4.48
N GLU A 85 -0.82 -7.00 4.42
CA GLU A 85 -0.17 -7.47 3.18
C GLU A 85 -0.79 -8.79 2.71
N ARG A 86 -0.66 -9.09 1.43
CA ARG A 86 -0.96 -10.40 0.87
C ARG A 86 -0.20 -11.47 1.64
N ASP A 87 -0.89 -12.51 2.10
CA ASP A 87 -0.21 -13.64 2.73
C ASP A 87 0.52 -14.48 1.67
N TYR A 88 1.76 -14.84 1.99
CA TYR A 88 2.57 -15.70 1.14
C TYR A 88 2.59 -17.17 1.60
N GLY A 89 1.78 -17.52 2.62
CA GLY A 89 1.62 -18.89 3.11
C GLY A 89 2.94 -19.59 3.40
N SER A 90 3.14 -20.76 2.82
CA SER A 90 4.35 -21.57 3.02
C SER A 90 5.66 -20.91 2.53
N LEU A 91 5.60 -19.81 1.76
CA LEU A 91 6.78 -19.06 1.33
C LEU A 91 7.26 -18.05 2.37
N VAL A 92 6.44 -17.71 3.38
CA VAL A 92 6.78 -16.72 4.41
C VAL A 92 8.13 -17.05 5.05
N SER A 93 8.97 -16.04 5.20
CA SER A 93 10.36 -16.11 5.70
C SER A 93 11.38 -16.75 4.75
N GLN A 94 10.99 -17.38 3.65
CA GLN A 94 11.96 -17.90 2.67
C GLN A 94 12.61 -16.75 1.89
N ASN A 95 13.90 -16.86 1.62
CA ASN A 95 14.58 -15.95 0.69
C ASN A 95 14.05 -16.21 -0.73
N LYS A 96 13.82 -15.12 -1.51
CA LYS A 96 13.19 -15.24 -2.83
C LYS A 96 14.06 -15.94 -3.86
N PHE A 97 15.39 -15.88 -3.73
CA PHE A 97 16.31 -16.61 -4.61
C PHE A 97 16.31 -18.11 -4.27
N GLU A 98 16.42 -18.46 -2.98
CA GLU A 98 16.36 -19.85 -2.51
C GLU A 98 15.01 -20.50 -2.86
N ALA A 99 13.91 -19.78 -2.73
CA ALA A 99 12.60 -20.27 -3.15
C ALA A 99 12.54 -20.51 -4.66
N ALA A 100 13.15 -19.63 -5.47
CA ALA A 100 13.22 -19.80 -6.93
C ALA A 100 14.09 -21.01 -7.34
N GLU A 101 15.15 -21.32 -6.59
CA GLU A 101 15.93 -22.54 -6.78
C GLU A 101 15.15 -23.80 -6.39
N LYS A 102 14.43 -23.75 -5.28
CA LYS A 102 13.66 -24.89 -4.75
C LYS A 102 12.41 -25.23 -5.54
N TYR A 103 11.63 -24.22 -5.93
CA TYR A 103 10.31 -24.41 -6.57
C TYR A 103 10.31 -24.10 -8.07
N GLY A 104 11.42 -23.63 -8.62
CA GLY A 104 11.54 -23.17 -10.00
C GLY A 104 11.18 -21.69 -10.17
N LYS A 105 12.00 -20.98 -10.97
CA LYS A 105 11.86 -19.53 -11.20
C LYS A 105 10.47 -19.14 -11.73
N ASP A 106 9.96 -19.90 -12.70
CA ASP A 106 8.67 -19.62 -13.35
C ASP A 106 7.49 -19.77 -12.37
N MET A 107 7.55 -20.78 -11.49
CA MET A 107 6.49 -20.99 -10.50
C MET A 107 6.51 -19.88 -9.44
N VAL A 108 7.68 -19.53 -8.92
CA VAL A 108 7.81 -18.43 -7.95
C VAL A 108 7.40 -17.09 -8.59
N GLN A 109 7.72 -16.88 -9.87
CA GLN A 109 7.29 -15.70 -10.59
C GLN A 109 5.76 -15.66 -10.76
N LYS A 110 5.11 -16.78 -11.07
CA LYS A 110 3.65 -16.89 -11.09
C LYS A 110 3.03 -16.53 -9.74
N TRP A 111 3.51 -17.08 -8.63
CA TRP A 111 3.01 -16.74 -7.28
C TRP A 111 3.21 -15.27 -6.93
N ARG A 112 4.28 -14.63 -7.42
CA ARG A 112 4.57 -13.22 -7.14
C ARG A 112 3.78 -12.25 -8.02
N ARG A 113 3.54 -12.61 -9.27
CA ARG A 113 3.13 -11.70 -10.36
C ARG A 113 1.93 -12.20 -11.15
N SER A 114 1.10 -13.12 -10.63
CA SER A 114 -0.22 -13.42 -11.18
C SER A 114 -1.31 -12.76 -10.35
N TYR A 115 -2.47 -12.57 -10.97
CA TYR A 115 -3.63 -11.98 -10.29
C TYR A 115 -4.35 -13.00 -9.39
N ASP A 116 -4.48 -14.25 -9.84
CA ASP A 116 -5.37 -15.28 -9.26
C ASP A 116 -4.67 -16.57 -8.83
N ILE A 117 -3.36 -16.73 -9.05
CA ILE A 117 -2.61 -17.92 -8.64
C ILE A 117 -1.95 -17.67 -7.28
N PRO A 118 -2.44 -18.27 -6.18
CA PRO A 118 -1.84 -18.12 -4.85
C PRO A 118 -0.60 -19.00 -4.71
N PRO A 119 0.35 -18.63 -3.83
CA PRO A 119 1.33 -19.58 -3.32
C PRO A 119 0.64 -20.61 -2.42
N PRO A 120 1.29 -21.76 -2.13
CA PRO A 120 0.74 -22.77 -1.23
C PRO A 120 0.37 -22.15 0.14
N ASP A 121 -0.84 -22.41 0.61
CA ASP A 121 -1.41 -21.91 1.88
C ASP A 121 -1.47 -20.37 2.00
N GLY A 122 -1.33 -19.64 0.89
CA GLY A 122 -1.31 -18.18 0.88
C GLY A 122 -2.40 -17.56 0.01
N GLU A 123 -2.30 -16.25 -0.22
CA GLU A 123 -3.25 -15.45 -0.98
C GLU A 123 -2.73 -15.13 -2.38
N SER A 124 -3.63 -15.11 -3.36
CA SER A 124 -3.45 -14.38 -4.62
C SER A 124 -3.75 -12.89 -4.43
N LEU A 125 -3.41 -12.05 -5.41
CA LEU A 125 -3.82 -10.64 -5.38
C LEU A 125 -5.35 -10.51 -5.39
N LYS A 126 -6.06 -11.39 -6.11
CA LYS A 126 -7.51 -11.46 -6.12
C LYS A 126 -8.09 -11.68 -4.71
N MET A 127 -7.54 -12.63 -3.94
CA MET A 127 -7.98 -12.90 -2.56
C MET A 127 -7.70 -11.71 -1.63
N THR A 128 -6.54 -11.06 -1.77
CA THR A 128 -6.25 -9.82 -1.05
C THR A 128 -7.28 -8.73 -1.36
N LEU A 129 -7.65 -8.57 -2.64
CA LEU A 129 -8.67 -7.62 -3.07
C LEU A 129 -10.05 -7.96 -2.48
N GLU A 130 -10.41 -9.23 -2.44
CA GLU A 130 -11.71 -9.72 -1.93
C GLU A 130 -11.93 -9.40 -0.43
N ARG A 131 -10.87 -9.17 0.36
CA ARG A 131 -10.97 -8.69 1.76
C ARG A 131 -10.75 -7.19 1.90
N THR A 132 -9.81 -6.62 1.13
CA THR A 132 -9.43 -5.20 1.28
C THR A 132 -10.48 -4.25 0.72
N VAL A 133 -11.04 -4.55 -0.48
CA VAL A 133 -12.00 -3.64 -1.14
C VAL A 133 -13.34 -3.57 -0.41
N PRO A 134 -13.97 -4.65 0.07
CA PRO A 134 -15.17 -4.53 0.89
C PRO A 134 -14.94 -3.67 2.14
N TYR A 135 -13.87 -3.89 2.89
CA TYR A 135 -13.54 -3.06 4.05
C TYR A 135 -13.36 -1.58 3.66
N PHE A 136 -12.62 -1.30 2.60
CA PHE A 136 -12.45 0.07 2.10
C PHE A 136 -13.81 0.72 1.77
N LYS A 137 -14.70 0.02 1.08
CA LYS A 137 -16.02 0.51 0.68
C LYS A 137 -16.97 0.73 1.86
N ASP A 138 -16.93 -0.14 2.86
CA ASP A 138 -17.91 -0.15 3.93
C ASP A 138 -17.46 0.69 5.15
N ALA A 139 -16.15 0.72 5.45
CA ALA A 139 -15.61 1.41 6.61
C ALA A 139 -14.92 2.74 6.29
N ILE A 140 -14.26 2.87 5.14
CA ILE A 140 -13.40 4.02 4.84
C ILE A 140 -14.05 5.00 3.85
N PHE A 141 -14.56 4.51 2.72
CA PHE A 141 -15.11 5.36 1.67
C PHE A 141 -16.29 6.23 2.12
N PRO A 142 -17.21 5.80 3.01
CA PRO A 142 -18.26 6.65 3.55
C PRO A 142 -17.72 7.86 4.35
N LEU A 143 -16.55 7.72 4.98
CA LEU A 143 -15.91 8.83 5.71
C LEU A 143 -15.36 9.88 4.74
N LEU A 144 -14.80 9.45 3.59
CA LEU A 144 -14.41 10.35 2.50
C LEU A 144 -15.63 11.10 1.96
N SER A 145 -16.77 10.43 1.76
CA SER A 145 -18.02 11.06 1.30
C SER A 145 -18.55 12.11 2.29
N ASN A 146 -18.19 11.99 3.57
CA ASN A 146 -18.47 12.96 4.63
C ASN A 146 -17.35 14.01 4.79
N ASN A 147 -16.62 14.30 3.72
CA ASN A 147 -15.55 15.31 3.68
C ASN A 147 -14.39 15.09 4.69
N LYS A 148 -14.12 13.84 5.09
CA LYS A 148 -12.98 13.50 5.93
C LYS A 148 -11.76 13.19 5.07
N ASN A 149 -10.63 13.83 5.37
CA ASN A 149 -9.35 13.54 4.74
C ASN A 149 -8.68 12.37 5.46
N ILE A 150 -8.31 11.35 4.72
CA ILE A 150 -7.89 10.08 5.30
C ILE A 150 -6.50 9.70 4.82
N ILE A 151 -5.63 9.31 5.76
CA ILE A 151 -4.38 8.63 5.46
C ILE A 151 -4.49 7.14 5.78
N ILE A 152 -4.03 6.29 4.86
CA ILE A 152 -3.90 4.85 5.05
C ILE A 152 -2.43 4.47 4.86
N SER A 153 -1.79 3.97 5.91
CA SER A 153 -0.49 3.30 5.77
C SER A 153 -0.69 1.79 5.74
N ALA A 154 -0.29 1.16 4.62
CA ALA A 154 -0.52 -0.27 4.39
C ALA A 154 0.63 -0.89 3.56
N HIS A 155 0.32 -1.83 2.67
CA HIS A 155 1.30 -2.67 1.99
C HIS A 155 1.12 -2.66 0.47
N GLY A 156 2.13 -3.18 -0.25
CA GLY A 156 2.11 -3.17 -1.71
C GLY A 156 0.85 -3.79 -2.33
N ASN A 157 0.40 -4.96 -1.85
CA ASN A 157 -0.75 -5.62 -2.46
C ASN A 157 -2.10 -5.11 -1.92
N SER A 158 -2.23 -4.74 -0.64
CA SER A 158 -3.46 -4.13 -0.14
C SER A 158 -3.71 -2.75 -0.76
N ILE A 159 -2.66 -1.92 -0.93
CA ILE A 159 -2.79 -0.64 -1.65
C ILE A 159 -3.13 -0.87 -3.14
N ARG A 160 -2.47 -1.83 -3.82
CA ARG A 160 -2.83 -2.20 -5.20
C ARG A 160 -4.31 -2.56 -5.33
N SER A 161 -4.87 -3.26 -4.33
CA SER A 161 -6.30 -3.63 -4.32
C SER A 161 -7.20 -2.40 -4.29
N ILE A 162 -6.88 -1.41 -3.46
CA ILE A 162 -7.63 -0.14 -3.38
C ILE A 162 -7.46 0.65 -4.69
N VAL A 163 -6.23 0.80 -5.19
CA VAL A 163 -5.92 1.53 -6.43
C VAL A 163 -6.60 0.87 -7.63
N MET A 164 -6.59 -0.47 -7.72
CA MET A 164 -7.30 -1.21 -8.76
C MET A 164 -8.79 -0.90 -8.76
N HIS A 165 -9.41 -0.84 -7.58
CA HIS A 165 -10.82 -0.51 -7.43
C HIS A 165 -11.10 0.95 -7.83
N LEU A 166 -10.34 1.92 -7.32
CA LEU A 166 -10.57 3.35 -7.56
C LEU A 166 -10.39 3.76 -9.02
N LEU A 167 -9.39 3.19 -9.71
CA LEU A 167 -9.05 3.53 -11.08
C LEU A 167 -9.56 2.51 -12.11
N SER A 168 -10.33 1.49 -11.69
CA SER A 168 -10.82 0.41 -12.57
C SER A 168 -9.71 -0.25 -13.39
N ILE A 169 -8.55 -0.49 -12.77
CA ILE A 169 -7.38 -1.09 -13.43
C ILE A 169 -7.67 -2.54 -13.80
N SER A 170 -7.25 -2.95 -15.01
CA SER A 170 -7.39 -4.34 -15.46
C SER A 170 -6.51 -5.30 -14.66
N LYS A 171 -6.83 -6.61 -14.71
CA LYS A 171 -6.05 -7.67 -14.05
C LYS A 171 -4.61 -7.74 -14.54
N GLU A 172 -4.40 -7.44 -15.82
CA GLU A 172 -3.09 -7.44 -16.46
C GLU A 172 -2.25 -6.23 -16.06
N ASP A 173 -2.88 -5.07 -15.94
CA ASP A 173 -2.17 -3.83 -15.67
C ASP A 173 -1.90 -3.59 -14.19
N ILE A 174 -2.74 -4.12 -13.30
CA ILE A 174 -2.44 -4.06 -11.86
C ILE A 174 -1.14 -4.80 -11.50
N LEU A 175 -0.77 -5.81 -12.28
CA LEU A 175 0.48 -6.55 -12.11
C LEU A 175 1.72 -5.73 -12.51
N LYS A 176 1.53 -4.68 -13.32
CA LYS A 176 2.56 -3.71 -13.73
C LYS A 176 2.61 -2.49 -12.80
N THR A 177 1.57 -2.30 -11.97
CA THR A 177 1.50 -1.19 -11.02
C THR A 177 2.42 -1.47 -9.84
N GLU A 178 3.34 -0.56 -9.55
CA GLU A 178 4.22 -0.62 -8.39
C GLU A 178 3.92 0.51 -7.42
N ILE A 179 3.91 0.19 -6.14
CA ILE A 179 3.73 1.15 -5.05
C ILE A 179 5.07 1.29 -4.34
N GLY A 180 5.73 2.44 -4.49
CA GLY A 180 7.02 2.71 -3.85
C GLY A 180 6.93 2.82 -2.32
N TRP A 181 8.04 2.57 -1.63
CA TRP A 181 8.11 2.71 -0.17
C TRP A 181 7.99 4.18 0.24
N CYS A 182 7.04 4.48 1.11
CA CYS A 182 6.81 5.83 1.62
C CYS A 182 6.65 6.90 0.51
N GLU A 183 6.09 6.51 -0.63
CA GLU A 183 5.67 7.40 -1.71
C GLU A 183 4.16 7.60 -1.62
N PRO A 184 3.68 8.78 -1.16
CA PRO A 184 2.26 9.03 -1.01
C PRO A 184 1.53 9.09 -2.34
N TRP A 185 0.42 8.37 -2.45
CA TRP A 185 -0.56 8.44 -3.53
C TRP A 185 -1.76 9.24 -3.04
N ILE A 186 -1.95 10.45 -3.54
CA ILE A 186 -2.97 11.41 -3.08
C ILE A 186 -4.08 11.47 -4.11
N PHE A 187 -5.28 11.05 -3.72
CA PHE A 187 -6.48 11.01 -4.55
C PHE A 187 -7.42 12.15 -4.18
N GLU A 188 -7.95 12.82 -5.20
CA GLU A 188 -9.07 13.78 -5.10
C GLU A 188 -10.28 13.24 -5.86
N PHE A 189 -11.47 13.54 -5.34
CA PHE A 189 -12.73 13.02 -5.85
C PHE A 189 -13.69 14.14 -6.21
N ASP A 190 -14.54 13.91 -7.22
CA ASP A 190 -15.70 14.77 -7.51
C ASP A 190 -16.87 14.53 -6.54
N GLY A 191 -18.00 15.22 -6.77
CA GLY A 191 -19.21 15.06 -5.95
C GLY A 191 -19.89 13.70 -6.05
N SER A 192 -19.50 12.85 -7.01
CA SER A 192 -20.01 11.48 -7.17
C SER A 192 -19.09 10.42 -6.54
N GLY A 193 -17.90 10.82 -6.07
CA GLY A 193 -16.87 9.90 -5.57
C GLY A 193 -15.99 9.31 -6.67
N THR A 194 -16.02 9.88 -7.87
CA THR A 194 -15.12 9.50 -8.96
C THR A 194 -13.77 10.21 -8.77
N VAL A 195 -12.66 9.50 -9.00
CA VAL A 195 -11.31 10.09 -8.93
C VAL A 195 -11.14 11.11 -10.06
N ILE A 196 -10.80 12.36 -9.69
CA ILE A 196 -10.55 13.47 -10.63
C ILE A 196 -9.10 13.94 -10.65
N ASP A 197 -8.32 13.62 -9.65
CA ASP A 197 -6.86 13.85 -9.63
C ASP A 197 -6.17 12.75 -8.83
N LEU A 198 -4.96 12.40 -9.27
CA LEU A 198 -4.04 11.53 -8.57
C LEU A 198 -2.64 12.10 -8.67
N LYS A 199 -2.06 12.42 -7.52
CA LYS A 199 -0.68 12.83 -7.40
C LYS A 199 0.14 11.74 -6.70
N ILE A 200 1.21 11.29 -7.32
CA ILE A 200 2.19 10.39 -6.71
C ILE A 200 3.38 11.25 -6.31
N GLU A 201 3.64 11.33 -5.01
CA GLU A 201 4.72 12.14 -4.46
C GLU A 201 5.95 11.30 -4.22
N ASN A 202 7.11 11.87 -4.49
CA ASN A 202 8.39 11.26 -4.18
C ASN A 202 9.35 12.30 -3.62
N VAL A 203 10.27 11.89 -2.77
CA VAL A 203 11.35 12.74 -2.28
C VAL A 203 12.28 13.02 -3.47
N SER A 204 12.50 14.30 -3.79
CA SER A 204 13.24 14.75 -4.98
C SER A 204 14.69 14.25 -5.09
N SER A 205 15.24 13.67 -4.00
CA SER A 205 16.60 13.14 -3.94
C SER A 205 16.75 11.71 -4.46
N ARG A 206 15.64 11.04 -4.84
CA ARG A 206 15.69 9.66 -5.36
C ARG A 206 14.74 9.49 -6.56
N GLU A 207 15.01 8.49 -7.39
CA GLU A 207 14.07 8.04 -8.41
C GLU A 207 12.86 7.37 -7.76
N SER A 208 11.66 7.59 -8.32
CA SER A 208 10.43 6.97 -7.81
C SER A 208 10.41 5.48 -8.08
N ASP A 209 10.07 4.70 -7.04
CA ASP A 209 9.80 3.27 -7.15
C ASP A 209 8.34 2.99 -7.55
N SER A 210 7.47 4.02 -7.55
CA SER A 210 6.07 3.90 -7.96
C SER A 210 5.93 3.90 -9.48
N HIS A 211 5.06 3.03 -9.98
CA HIS A 211 4.71 2.97 -11.39
C HIS A 211 3.21 2.72 -11.56
N LEU A 212 2.56 3.57 -12.34
CA LEU A 212 1.18 3.41 -12.80
C LEU A 212 1.16 3.45 -14.33
N PRO A 213 0.56 2.47 -15.05
CA PRO A 213 0.48 2.53 -16.49
C PRO A 213 -0.24 3.80 -16.98
N GLU A 214 0.31 4.47 -17.99
CA GLU A 214 -0.09 5.82 -18.46
C GLU A 214 -1.58 5.99 -18.73
N LYS A 215 -2.24 4.93 -19.23
CA LYS A 215 -3.68 4.98 -19.54
C LYS A 215 -4.59 5.16 -18.29
N TYR A 216 -4.04 4.99 -17.10
CA TYR A 216 -4.74 5.21 -15.82
C TYR A 216 -4.33 6.51 -15.14
N HIS A 217 -3.44 7.29 -15.76
CA HIS A 217 -3.16 8.64 -15.29
C HIS A 217 -4.41 9.50 -15.45
N VAL A 218 -4.82 10.13 -14.36
CA VAL A 218 -5.97 11.05 -14.37
C VAL A 218 -5.58 12.27 -15.19
N LYS A 219 -6.28 12.55 -16.29
CA LYS A 219 -6.03 13.73 -17.11
C LYS A 219 -6.71 14.91 -16.45
N LYS A 220 -5.95 15.96 -16.21
CA LYS A 220 -6.46 17.27 -15.78
C LYS A 220 -7.28 17.93 -16.88
#